data_7ee4714ddaaa9e2e8294f29a1ac49b50
#
_entry.id   7ee4714ddaaa9e2e8294f29a1ac49b50
#
_cell.length_a   1.000
_cell.length_b   1.000
_cell.length_c   1.000
_cell.angle_alpha   90.00
_cell.angle_beta   90.00
_cell.angle_gamma   90.00
#
_symmetry.space_group_name_H-M   'P 1'
#
loop_
_entity.id
_entity.type
_entity.pdbx_description
1 polymer ?
#
loop_
_entity_poly.entity_id
_entity_poly.type
_entity_poly.pdbx_seq_one_letter_code
_entity_poly.pdbx_strand_id
1 'polypeptide(L)'
;MNLIFYFDQPILPHAGGTERAAYLLAQALSRHGHRVSFLSLQQADAPPGELPYFTLPRQDTLFCRENREYVENLCSAQKTDGLINCGANQDDSFFFSHEHLDIQASIISWISFDVRTGLDYFPSLLRKDFSTWGNTIKTLLRHALLPYKKHAAVSNKRRKYRDMFRGSDKVVFLSRHYTEDALQLAGAPERARLYAIPNLLTYDPVQPDLSGKENAVLYVGRLADSPKKVDRLLNVWKKVQPLHPDWHLYLVGDGPERGNLERMAERLKLENVHFEGVQEPAPYYRKARILCLTSTHEGMPMVINEALSYGCVPVVFNSFHAAEDMLPDR
;
A
#
# COMPACT_ATOMS: atom_id res chain seq x y z
N MET A 1 19.08 18.47 5.73
CA MET A 1 17.89 18.94 5.02
C MET A 1 16.70 18.98 5.98
N ASN A 2 15.75 19.87 5.70
CA ASN A 2 14.49 19.97 6.42
C ASN A 2 13.39 19.38 5.53
N LEU A 3 12.75 18.32 5.99
CA LEU A 3 11.80 17.52 5.20
C LEU A 3 10.43 17.47 5.87
N ILE A 4 9.37 17.59 5.09
CA ILE A 4 7.99 17.41 5.55
C ILE A 4 7.41 16.21 4.79
N PHE A 5 6.88 15.22 5.52
CA PHE A 5 6.12 14.11 4.98
C PHE A 5 4.63 14.38 5.15
N TYR A 6 3.89 14.40 4.05
CA TYR A 6 2.45 14.55 4.05
C TYR A 6 1.73 13.24 3.72
N PHE A 7 0.65 12.99 4.44
CA PHE A 7 -0.36 12.01 4.11
C PHE A 7 -1.74 12.49 4.60
N ASP A 8 -2.83 12.04 3.97
CA ASP A 8 -4.19 12.45 4.36
C ASP A 8 -4.55 11.97 5.78
N GLN A 9 -4.19 10.76 6.11
CA GLN A 9 -4.30 10.18 7.45
C GLN A 9 -3.03 10.40 8.27
N PRO A 10 -3.11 10.34 9.61
CA PRO A 10 -1.92 10.37 10.45
C PRO A 10 -0.91 9.27 10.10
N ILE A 11 0.36 9.65 9.93
CA ILE A 11 1.45 8.70 9.65
C ILE A 11 1.81 7.96 10.94
N LEU A 12 1.13 6.85 11.20
CA LEU A 12 1.32 6.01 12.38
C LEU A 12 2.06 4.71 12.02
N PRO A 13 2.95 4.21 12.88
CA PRO A 13 3.74 3.00 12.60
C PRO A 13 2.91 1.72 12.44
N HIS A 14 1.64 1.74 12.90
CA HIS A 14 0.76 0.56 12.92
C HIS A 14 -0.50 0.73 12.04
N ALA A 15 -0.68 1.87 11.37
CA ALA A 15 -1.93 2.17 10.64
C ALA A 15 -2.04 1.36 9.35
N GLY A 16 -1.03 1.40 8.50
CA GLY A 16 -1.03 0.71 7.20
C GLY A 16 0.38 0.58 6.61
N GLY A 17 0.49 -0.05 5.45
CA GLY A 17 1.79 -0.28 4.80
C GLY A 17 2.46 1.02 4.36
N THR A 18 1.70 1.96 3.81
CA THR A 18 2.20 3.27 3.35
C THR A 18 2.64 4.13 4.53
N GLU A 19 1.80 4.25 5.55
CA GLU A 19 2.07 5.02 6.77
C GLU A 19 3.29 4.46 7.49
N ARG A 20 3.38 3.13 7.63
CA ARG A 20 4.53 2.46 8.24
C ARG A 20 5.81 2.69 7.45
N ALA A 21 5.78 2.60 6.12
CA ALA A 21 6.93 2.85 5.27
C ALA A 21 7.39 4.31 5.36
N ALA A 22 6.45 5.27 5.35
CA ALA A 22 6.75 6.69 5.53
C ALA A 22 7.36 6.97 6.91
N TYR A 23 6.80 6.37 7.96
CA TYR A 23 7.29 6.51 9.33
C TYR A 23 8.74 5.99 9.47
N LEU A 24 9.02 4.79 8.96
CA LEU A 24 10.35 4.18 9.01
C LEU A 24 11.37 5.02 8.23
N LEU A 25 11.00 5.50 7.04
CA LEU A 25 11.87 6.38 6.24
C LEU A 25 12.15 7.71 6.95
N ALA A 26 11.13 8.33 7.53
CA ALA A 26 11.26 9.56 8.30
C ALA A 26 12.20 9.39 9.49
N GLN A 27 12.06 8.30 10.25
CA GLN A 27 12.96 7.98 11.36
C GLN A 27 14.41 7.73 10.89
N ALA A 28 14.59 6.98 9.79
CA ALA A 28 15.92 6.72 9.25
C ALA A 28 16.60 8.02 8.83
N LEU A 29 15.90 8.91 8.12
CA LEU A 29 16.42 10.23 7.73
C LEU A 29 16.75 11.09 8.95
N SER A 30 15.92 11.07 9.99
CA SER A 30 16.19 11.79 11.24
C SER A 30 17.47 11.28 11.91
N ARG A 31 17.68 9.97 11.99
CA ARG A 31 18.92 9.37 12.52
C ARG A 31 20.16 9.74 11.69
N HIS A 32 20.00 10.05 10.41
CA HIS A 32 21.06 10.55 9.53
C HIS A 32 21.23 12.08 9.58
N GLY A 33 20.66 12.75 10.59
CA GLY A 33 20.87 14.18 10.83
C GLY A 33 19.98 15.11 10.01
N HIS A 34 18.92 14.62 9.36
CA HIS A 34 17.91 15.45 8.73
C HIS A 34 16.85 15.88 9.74
N ARG A 35 16.33 17.09 9.59
CA ARG A 35 15.14 17.53 10.35
C ARG A 35 13.90 17.06 9.60
N VAL A 36 13.11 16.21 10.22
CA VAL A 36 11.93 15.61 9.60
C VAL A 36 10.72 15.93 10.44
N SER A 37 9.62 16.28 9.79
CA SER A 37 8.31 16.48 10.40
C SER A 37 7.21 15.82 9.57
N PHE A 38 6.08 15.55 10.24
CA PHE A 38 4.88 15.04 9.61
C PHE A 38 3.83 16.14 9.45
N LEU A 39 3.06 16.05 8.38
CA LEU A 39 1.87 16.85 8.12
C LEU A 39 0.74 15.94 7.68
N SER A 40 -0.45 16.06 8.27
CA SER A 40 -1.63 15.34 7.80
C SER A 40 -2.85 16.23 7.61
N LEU A 41 -3.80 15.74 6.82
CA LEU A 41 -5.11 16.38 6.70
C LEU A 41 -5.93 16.12 7.97
N GLN A 42 -5.96 14.86 8.44
CA GLN A 42 -6.69 14.44 9.64
C GLN A 42 -5.81 14.56 10.88
N GLN A 43 -6.43 14.95 11.99
CA GLN A 43 -5.74 15.02 13.28
C GLN A 43 -5.47 13.62 13.83
N ALA A 44 -4.30 13.43 14.43
CA ALA A 44 -3.99 12.25 15.20
C ALA A 44 -4.53 12.36 16.63
N ASP A 45 -5.05 11.27 17.20
CA ASP A 45 -5.46 11.21 18.60
C ASP A 45 -4.26 11.41 19.56
N ALA A 46 -3.07 10.97 19.11
CA ALA A 46 -1.79 11.19 19.79
C ALA A 46 -0.68 11.39 18.75
N PRO A 47 0.35 12.23 19.05
CA PRO A 47 1.49 12.40 18.15
C PRO A 47 2.18 11.06 17.87
N PRO A 48 2.51 10.74 16.61
CA PRO A 48 3.18 9.49 16.25
C PRO A 48 4.68 9.54 16.58
N GLY A 49 5.05 9.36 17.86
CA GLY A 49 6.44 9.30 18.29
C GLY A 49 7.09 10.69 18.52
N GLU A 50 8.43 10.77 18.36
CA GLU A 50 9.24 11.93 18.75
C GLU A 50 9.35 13.01 17.65
N LEU A 51 8.96 12.71 16.42
CA LEU A 51 9.07 13.67 15.32
C LEU A 51 7.95 14.72 15.38
N PRO A 52 8.25 16.00 15.08
CA PRO A 52 7.25 17.06 15.02
C PRO A 52 6.10 16.69 14.09
N TYR A 53 4.88 16.97 14.53
CA TYR A 53 3.65 16.62 13.83
C TYR A 53 2.75 17.85 13.68
N PHE A 54 2.26 18.07 12.47
CA PHE A 54 1.38 19.16 12.10
C PHE A 54 0.11 18.64 11.47
N THR A 55 -1.00 19.36 11.67
CA THR A 55 -2.29 19.05 11.06
C THR A 55 -2.77 20.24 10.28
N LEU A 56 -3.38 20.01 9.12
CA LEU A 56 -3.99 21.08 8.34
C LEU A 56 -5.19 21.71 9.09
N PRO A 57 -5.40 23.03 8.99
CA PRO A 57 -6.46 23.71 9.73
C PRO A 57 -7.86 23.26 9.31
N ARG A 58 -8.07 22.96 8.03
CA ARG A 58 -9.34 22.43 7.51
C ARG A 58 -9.18 20.95 7.18
N GLN A 59 -9.88 20.11 7.95
CA GLN A 59 -9.80 18.64 7.85
C GLN A 59 -10.90 18.02 6.98
N ASP A 60 -11.94 18.81 6.68
CA ASP A 60 -13.07 18.42 5.84
C ASP A 60 -12.77 18.49 4.34
N THR A 61 -11.76 19.25 3.95
CA THR A 61 -11.30 19.38 2.57
C THR A 61 -9.82 19.75 2.50
N LEU A 62 -9.10 19.12 1.59
CA LEU A 62 -7.72 19.50 1.29
C LEU A 62 -7.67 20.82 0.48
N PHE A 63 -8.55 20.95 -0.51
CA PHE A 63 -8.55 22.04 -1.49
C PHE A 63 -9.27 23.27 -0.94
N CYS A 64 -8.57 24.04 -0.11
CA CYS A 64 -9.04 25.33 0.35
C CYS A 64 -7.87 26.30 0.55
N ARG A 65 -8.19 27.59 0.62
CA ARG A 65 -7.19 28.66 0.75
C ARG A 65 -6.44 28.56 2.07
N GLU A 66 -7.13 28.26 3.16
CA GLU A 66 -6.56 28.16 4.50
C GLU A 66 -5.48 27.06 4.58
N ASN A 67 -5.74 25.89 3.98
CA ASN A 67 -4.76 24.80 3.93
C ASN A 67 -3.57 25.16 3.07
N ARG A 68 -3.79 25.80 1.93
CA ARG A 68 -2.73 26.29 1.05
C ARG A 68 -1.80 27.27 1.78
N GLU A 69 -2.34 28.33 2.34
CA GLU A 69 -1.59 29.35 3.08
C GLU A 69 -0.84 28.72 4.27
N TYR A 70 -1.45 27.75 4.94
CA TYR A 70 -0.82 27.02 6.04
C TYR A 70 0.43 26.26 5.58
N VAL A 71 0.33 25.50 4.48
CA VAL A 71 1.47 24.73 3.93
C VAL A 71 2.59 25.69 3.49
N GLU A 72 2.28 26.76 2.79
CA GLU A 72 3.24 27.76 2.34
C GLU A 72 3.98 28.38 3.53
N ASN A 73 3.25 28.80 4.57
CA ASN A 73 3.81 29.37 5.80
C ASN A 73 4.65 28.34 6.58
N LEU A 74 4.18 27.09 6.69
CA LEU A 74 4.92 26.02 7.35
C LEU A 74 6.25 25.73 6.65
N CYS A 75 6.23 25.61 5.32
CA CYS A 75 7.44 25.42 4.51
C CYS A 75 8.44 26.57 4.69
N SER A 76 7.96 27.80 4.69
CA SER A 76 8.78 29.00 4.92
C SER A 76 9.38 29.03 6.32
N ALA A 77 8.56 28.82 7.36
CA ALA A 77 8.98 28.85 8.76
C ALA A 77 10.03 27.76 9.09
N GLN A 78 9.87 26.57 8.52
CA GLN A 78 10.81 25.46 8.71
C GLN A 78 12.00 25.52 7.75
N LYS A 79 12.04 26.44 6.79
CA LYS A 79 13.01 26.46 5.70
C LYS A 79 13.11 25.09 5.03
N THR A 80 11.96 24.57 4.59
CA THR A 80 11.80 23.22 4.06
C THR A 80 12.56 23.07 2.76
N ASP A 81 13.41 22.04 2.68
CA ASP A 81 14.16 21.67 1.48
C ASP A 81 13.34 20.72 0.59
N GLY A 82 12.49 19.88 1.20
CA GLY A 82 11.67 18.92 0.48
C GLY A 82 10.33 18.64 1.16
N LEU A 83 9.26 18.66 0.36
CA LEU A 83 7.92 18.27 0.74
C LEU A 83 7.58 16.95 0.03
N ILE A 84 7.42 15.88 0.81
CA ILE A 84 7.19 14.52 0.33
C ILE A 84 5.71 14.19 0.47
N ASN A 85 4.99 14.14 -0.64
CA ASN A 85 3.59 13.75 -0.68
C ASN A 85 3.47 12.22 -0.80
N CYS A 86 3.15 11.54 0.32
CA CYS A 86 2.93 10.10 0.38
C CYS A 86 1.53 9.69 -0.12
N GLY A 87 0.59 10.64 -0.25
CA GLY A 87 -0.75 10.46 -0.80
C GLY A 87 -0.86 10.70 -2.32
N ALA A 88 0.25 10.76 -3.02
CA ALA A 88 0.30 11.19 -4.43
C ALA A 88 -0.47 10.31 -5.44
N ASN A 89 -0.91 9.12 -5.05
CA ASN A 89 -1.80 8.27 -5.87
C ASN A 89 -3.23 8.81 -6.01
N GLN A 90 -3.62 9.72 -5.10
CA GLN A 90 -4.94 10.33 -5.02
C GLN A 90 -4.96 11.67 -5.75
N ASP A 91 -5.93 12.50 -5.44
CA ASP A 91 -6.01 13.86 -6.00
C ASP A 91 -5.03 14.85 -5.33
N ASP A 92 -4.36 14.42 -4.27
CA ASP A 92 -3.41 15.21 -3.47
C ASP A 92 -2.21 15.71 -4.27
N SER A 93 -1.82 14.98 -5.34
CA SER A 93 -0.71 15.38 -6.21
C SER A 93 -0.93 16.73 -6.90
N PHE A 94 -2.19 17.11 -7.15
CA PHE A 94 -2.49 18.42 -7.69
C PHE A 94 -2.39 19.53 -6.64
N PHE A 95 -2.84 19.25 -5.40
CA PHE A 95 -2.68 20.20 -4.30
C PHE A 95 -1.19 20.46 -4.01
N PHE A 96 -0.41 19.39 -3.88
CA PHE A 96 1.04 19.46 -3.68
C PHE A 96 1.76 19.56 -5.02
N SER A 97 1.63 20.69 -5.68
CA SER A 97 2.27 20.99 -6.96
C SER A 97 2.74 22.45 -7.00
N HIS A 98 3.78 22.72 -7.81
CA HIS A 98 4.24 24.08 -8.05
C HIS A 98 3.23 24.94 -8.84
N GLU A 99 2.21 24.33 -9.42
CA GLU A 99 1.09 25.06 -10.04
C GLU A 99 0.12 25.63 -8.99
N HIS A 100 0.12 25.05 -7.78
CA HIS A 100 -0.83 25.38 -6.72
C HIS A 100 -0.17 26.02 -5.49
N LEU A 101 1.04 25.60 -5.10
CA LEU A 101 1.77 26.11 -3.94
C LEU A 101 2.94 27.01 -4.39
N ASP A 102 3.05 28.17 -3.75
CA ASP A 102 4.21 29.08 -3.90
C ASP A 102 5.26 28.76 -2.82
N ILE A 103 6.02 27.70 -3.04
CA ILE A 103 7.08 27.23 -2.13
C ILE A 103 8.41 27.03 -2.86
N GLN A 104 9.51 27.26 -2.14
CA GLN A 104 10.87 26.99 -2.65
C GLN A 104 11.30 25.53 -2.44
N ALA A 105 10.61 24.79 -1.60
CA ALA A 105 10.87 23.39 -1.33
C ALA A 105 10.70 22.51 -2.59
N SER A 106 11.56 21.51 -2.75
CA SER A 106 11.37 20.50 -3.80
C SER A 106 10.14 19.65 -3.49
N ILE A 107 9.19 19.57 -4.43
CA ILE A 107 8.00 18.72 -4.31
C ILE A 107 8.32 17.32 -4.81
N ILE A 108 8.14 16.34 -3.93
CA ILE A 108 8.42 14.92 -4.19
C ILE A 108 7.11 14.14 -4.05
N SER A 109 6.61 13.60 -5.15
CA SER A 109 5.45 12.70 -5.12
C SER A 109 5.93 11.26 -4.92
N TRP A 110 5.49 10.61 -3.83
CA TRP A 110 5.82 9.21 -3.53
C TRP A 110 4.64 8.31 -3.81
N ILE A 111 4.82 7.38 -4.77
CA ILE A 111 3.80 6.44 -5.23
C ILE A 111 4.01 5.09 -4.55
N SER A 112 3.16 4.77 -3.58
CA SER A 112 3.24 3.56 -2.75
C SER A 112 2.40 2.39 -3.27
N PHE A 113 1.72 2.54 -4.41
CA PHE A 113 0.85 1.52 -5.01
C PHE A 113 1.25 1.22 -6.45
N ASP A 114 0.81 0.03 -6.93
CA ASP A 114 0.91 -0.35 -8.33
C ASP A 114 0.18 0.66 -9.24
N VAL A 115 0.89 1.14 -10.25
CA VAL A 115 0.38 2.10 -11.24
C VAL A 115 -0.85 1.55 -11.96
N ARG A 116 -0.94 0.23 -12.15
CA ARG A 116 -2.05 -0.45 -12.84
C ARG A 116 -3.27 -0.70 -11.97
N THR A 117 -3.18 -0.44 -10.65
CA THR A 117 -4.31 -0.61 -9.73
C THR A 117 -5.56 0.10 -10.25
N GLY A 118 -6.65 -0.64 -10.39
CA GLY A 118 -7.93 -0.14 -10.91
C GLY A 118 -8.01 0.02 -12.44
N LEU A 119 -6.99 -0.40 -13.22
CA LEU A 119 -7.06 -0.44 -14.68
C LEU A 119 -7.41 -1.82 -15.22
N ASP A 120 -6.92 -2.88 -14.60
CA ASP A 120 -7.07 -4.25 -15.09
C ASP A 120 -8.18 -5.03 -14.36
N TYR A 121 -8.56 -4.62 -13.15
CA TYR A 121 -9.52 -5.33 -12.33
C TYR A 121 -10.68 -4.47 -11.88
N PHE A 122 -11.88 -4.78 -12.37
CA PHE A 122 -13.14 -4.12 -12.06
C PHE A 122 -14.15 -5.09 -11.42
N PRO A 123 -13.94 -5.54 -10.17
CA PRO A 123 -14.77 -6.59 -9.56
C PRO A 123 -16.25 -6.20 -9.45
N SER A 124 -16.54 -4.94 -9.16
CA SER A 124 -17.92 -4.44 -9.09
C SER A 124 -18.66 -4.48 -10.42
N LEU A 125 -17.91 -4.39 -11.54
CA LEU A 125 -18.48 -4.44 -12.90
C LEU A 125 -18.57 -5.87 -13.44
N LEU A 126 -17.74 -6.78 -12.92
CA LEU A 126 -17.71 -8.19 -13.33
C LEU A 126 -18.69 -9.05 -12.52
N ARG A 127 -19.30 -8.52 -11.45
CA ARG A 127 -20.28 -9.23 -10.65
C ARG A 127 -21.52 -9.56 -11.51
N LYS A 128 -21.75 -10.86 -11.72
CA LYS A 128 -22.93 -11.39 -12.42
C LYS A 128 -24.03 -11.66 -11.41
N ASP A 129 -25.19 -11.07 -11.59
CA ASP A 129 -26.36 -11.32 -10.79
C ASP A 129 -27.57 -11.44 -11.72
N PHE A 130 -28.07 -12.64 -11.85
CA PHE A 130 -29.21 -13.00 -12.68
C PHE A 130 -30.39 -13.48 -11.82
N SER A 131 -30.40 -13.18 -10.53
CA SER A 131 -31.42 -13.65 -9.57
C SER A 131 -32.80 -13.05 -9.84
N THR A 132 -32.87 -11.88 -10.43
CA THR A 132 -34.11 -11.19 -10.80
C THR A 132 -33.99 -10.52 -12.17
N TRP A 133 -35.10 -10.23 -12.83
CA TRP A 133 -35.16 -9.52 -14.11
C TRP A 133 -34.43 -8.17 -14.05
N GLY A 134 -34.66 -7.40 -12.97
CA GLY A 134 -34.01 -6.14 -12.76
C GLY A 134 -32.48 -6.26 -12.58
N ASN A 135 -31.99 -7.29 -11.90
CA ASN A 135 -30.57 -7.57 -11.73
C ASN A 135 -29.93 -8.06 -13.02
N THR A 136 -30.67 -8.82 -13.83
CA THR A 136 -30.23 -9.25 -15.17
C THR A 136 -30.00 -8.05 -16.07
N ILE A 137 -30.94 -7.10 -16.16
CA ILE A 137 -30.78 -5.86 -16.93
C ILE A 137 -29.61 -5.04 -16.43
N LYS A 138 -29.45 -4.84 -15.12
CA LYS A 138 -28.31 -4.14 -14.51
C LYS A 138 -26.99 -4.81 -14.84
N THR A 139 -26.94 -6.14 -14.85
CA THR A 139 -25.75 -6.92 -15.21
C THR A 139 -25.38 -6.72 -16.67
N LEU A 140 -26.34 -6.82 -17.59
CA LEU A 140 -26.13 -6.59 -19.03
C LEU A 140 -25.65 -5.16 -19.31
N LEU A 141 -26.30 -4.15 -18.70
CA LEU A 141 -25.90 -2.74 -18.84
C LEU A 141 -24.48 -2.49 -18.30
N ARG A 142 -24.09 -3.09 -17.16
CA ARG A 142 -22.72 -3.00 -16.64
C ARG A 142 -21.71 -3.56 -17.62
N HIS A 143 -21.99 -4.73 -18.20
CA HIS A 143 -21.09 -5.36 -19.18
C HIS A 143 -21.00 -4.56 -20.46
N ALA A 144 -22.11 -4.01 -20.98
CA ALA A 144 -22.13 -3.15 -22.14
C ALA A 144 -21.32 -1.85 -21.92
N LEU A 145 -21.37 -1.28 -20.71
CA LEU A 145 -20.62 -0.06 -20.35
C LEU A 145 -19.17 -0.32 -19.94
N LEU A 146 -18.74 -1.58 -19.81
CA LEU A 146 -17.41 -1.93 -19.34
C LEU A 146 -16.28 -1.31 -20.19
N PRO A 147 -16.31 -1.35 -21.55
CA PRO A 147 -15.27 -0.73 -22.37
C PRO A 147 -15.17 0.78 -22.14
N TYR A 148 -16.32 1.47 -22.06
CA TYR A 148 -16.37 2.90 -21.78
C TYR A 148 -15.77 3.24 -20.40
N LYS A 149 -16.15 2.49 -19.36
CA LYS A 149 -15.64 2.68 -18.01
C LYS A 149 -14.14 2.42 -17.92
N LYS A 150 -13.64 1.38 -18.62
CA LYS A 150 -12.20 1.11 -18.71
C LYS A 150 -11.47 2.28 -19.39
N HIS A 151 -11.98 2.75 -20.51
CA HIS A 151 -11.40 3.89 -21.22
C HIS A 151 -11.38 5.15 -20.34
N ALA A 152 -12.47 5.45 -19.67
CA ALA A 152 -12.57 6.57 -18.73
C ALA A 152 -11.58 6.45 -17.56
N ALA A 153 -11.44 5.25 -16.99
CA ALA A 153 -10.48 4.99 -15.91
C ALA A 153 -9.03 5.20 -16.36
N VAL A 154 -8.66 4.67 -17.54
CA VAL A 154 -7.33 4.86 -18.14
C VAL A 154 -7.08 6.34 -18.42
N SER A 155 -8.03 7.04 -19.04
CA SER A 155 -7.92 8.45 -19.38
C SER A 155 -7.76 9.34 -18.13
N ASN A 156 -8.57 9.07 -17.10
CA ASN A 156 -8.47 9.79 -15.83
C ASN A 156 -7.13 9.55 -15.14
N LYS A 157 -6.68 8.29 -15.07
CA LYS A 157 -5.40 7.95 -14.46
C LYS A 157 -4.22 8.56 -15.24
N ARG A 158 -4.26 8.52 -16.58
CA ARG A 158 -3.28 9.18 -17.43
C ARG A 158 -3.18 10.68 -17.12
N ARG A 159 -4.32 11.36 -16.98
CA ARG A 159 -4.34 12.79 -16.61
C ARG A 159 -3.69 13.01 -15.27
N LYS A 160 -4.06 12.25 -14.21
CA LYS A 160 -3.47 12.37 -12.87
C LYS A 160 -1.94 12.23 -12.89
N TYR A 161 -1.41 11.24 -13.61
CA TYR A 161 0.05 11.07 -13.70
C TYR A 161 0.72 12.22 -14.48
N ARG A 162 0.10 12.73 -15.53
CA ARG A 162 0.62 13.90 -16.26
C ARG A 162 0.65 15.15 -15.38
N ASP A 163 -0.43 15.40 -14.65
CA ASP A 163 -0.52 16.55 -13.73
C ASP A 163 0.53 16.41 -12.61
N MET A 164 0.71 15.23 -12.04
CA MET A 164 1.76 14.94 -11.07
C MET A 164 3.17 15.16 -11.66
N PHE A 165 3.42 14.67 -12.88
CA PHE A 165 4.71 14.85 -13.56
C PHE A 165 5.02 16.33 -13.85
N ARG A 166 3.99 17.13 -14.11
CA ARG A 166 4.13 18.57 -14.33
C ARG A 166 4.33 19.34 -13.03
N GLY A 167 3.59 18.97 -11.99
CA GLY A 167 3.56 19.68 -10.72
C GLY A 167 4.69 19.34 -9.74
N SER A 168 5.38 18.19 -9.89
CA SER A 168 6.43 17.73 -8.98
C SER A 168 7.82 17.92 -9.58
N ASP A 169 8.85 18.06 -8.72
CA ASP A 169 10.26 18.02 -9.14
C ASP A 169 10.77 16.58 -9.26
N LYS A 170 10.28 15.71 -8.39
CA LYS A 170 10.65 14.29 -8.35
C LYS A 170 9.40 13.43 -8.13
N VAL A 171 9.37 12.28 -8.80
CA VAL A 171 8.37 11.24 -8.55
C VAL A 171 9.11 9.96 -8.21
N VAL A 172 8.80 9.38 -7.06
CA VAL A 172 9.41 8.16 -6.54
C VAL A 172 8.40 7.03 -6.60
N PHE A 173 8.76 5.97 -7.31
CA PHE A 173 8.04 4.71 -7.36
C PHE A 173 8.76 3.67 -6.51
N LEU A 174 8.06 2.63 -6.08
CA LEU A 174 8.67 1.54 -5.29
C LEU A 174 9.41 0.51 -6.14
N SER A 175 9.16 0.48 -7.46
CA SER A 175 9.68 -0.50 -8.40
C SER A 175 10.00 0.15 -9.74
N ARG A 176 10.98 -0.41 -10.48
CA ARG A 176 11.29 0.00 -11.86
C ARG A 176 10.11 -0.28 -12.79
N HIS A 177 9.42 -1.39 -12.60
CA HIS A 177 8.25 -1.76 -13.37
C HIS A 177 7.13 -0.71 -13.23
N TYR A 178 6.95 -0.14 -12.04
CA TYR A 178 5.97 0.95 -11.84
C TYR A 178 6.38 2.24 -12.53
N THR A 179 7.68 2.51 -12.63
CA THR A 179 8.19 3.65 -13.42
C THR A 179 7.89 3.45 -14.90
N GLU A 180 8.12 2.26 -15.43
CA GLU A 180 7.85 1.87 -16.81
C GLU A 180 6.35 1.94 -17.13
N ASP A 181 5.49 1.39 -16.25
CA ASP A 181 4.03 1.47 -16.37
C ASP A 181 3.54 2.93 -16.40
N ALA A 182 4.11 3.79 -15.55
CA ALA A 182 3.77 5.21 -15.50
C ALA A 182 4.17 5.94 -16.78
N LEU A 183 5.34 5.64 -17.33
CA LEU A 183 5.81 6.17 -18.62
C LEU A 183 4.93 5.70 -19.78
N GLN A 184 4.57 4.43 -19.83
CA GLN A 184 3.65 3.90 -20.84
C GLN A 184 2.26 4.53 -20.74
N LEU A 185 1.78 4.77 -19.52
CA LEU A 185 0.47 5.36 -19.28
C LEU A 185 0.41 6.85 -19.63
N ALA A 186 1.36 7.64 -19.15
CA ALA A 186 1.31 9.10 -19.17
C ALA A 186 2.27 9.76 -20.17
N GLY A 187 3.27 9.03 -20.66
CA GLY A 187 4.39 9.56 -21.45
C GLY A 187 5.53 10.05 -20.57
N ALA A 188 6.62 10.50 -21.19
CA ALA A 188 7.77 11.05 -20.49
C ALA A 188 7.39 12.38 -19.78
N PRO A 189 7.90 12.62 -18.56
CA PRO A 189 7.66 13.86 -17.84
C PRO A 189 8.45 15.02 -18.48
N GLU A 190 7.85 16.18 -18.50
CA GLU A 190 8.52 17.42 -18.96
C GLU A 190 9.44 17.99 -17.88
N ARG A 191 9.04 17.88 -16.60
CA ARG A 191 9.73 18.46 -15.45
C ARG A 191 10.25 17.40 -14.47
N ALA A 192 9.40 16.50 -14.00
CA ALA A 192 9.74 15.60 -12.93
C ALA A 192 10.85 14.61 -13.29
N ARG A 193 11.79 14.40 -12.34
CA ARG A 193 12.73 13.28 -12.42
C ARG A 193 12.13 12.06 -11.76
N LEU A 194 12.17 10.91 -12.44
CA LEU A 194 11.59 9.66 -11.94
C LEU A 194 12.67 8.81 -11.27
N TYR A 195 12.30 8.21 -10.14
CA TYR A 195 13.16 7.32 -9.38
C TYR A 195 12.39 6.05 -9.00
N ALA A 196 13.09 4.93 -8.94
CA ALA A 196 12.60 3.70 -8.35
C ALA A 196 13.38 3.45 -7.05
N ILE A 197 12.73 3.59 -5.91
CA ILE A 197 13.31 3.44 -4.58
C ILE A 197 12.40 2.50 -3.78
N PRO A 198 12.85 1.28 -3.46
CA PRO A 198 12.05 0.32 -2.70
C PRO A 198 11.83 0.77 -1.25
N ASN A 199 10.83 0.18 -0.59
CA ASN A 199 10.61 0.37 0.84
C ASN A 199 11.84 -0.09 1.65
N LEU A 200 12.10 0.59 2.77
CA LEU A 200 13.09 0.15 3.74
C LEU A 200 12.73 -1.20 4.35
N LEU A 201 13.74 -1.93 4.78
CA LEU A 201 13.55 -3.12 5.60
C LEU A 201 12.96 -2.71 6.96
N THR A 202 11.97 -3.46 7.42
CA THR A 202 11.33 -3.23 8.73
C THR A 202 12.23 -3.69 9.87
N TYR A 203 12.96 -4.77 9.63
CA TYR A 203 13.83 -5.41 10.61
C TYR A 203 15.28 -5.37 10.10
N ASP A 204 16.21 -5.25 11.03
CA ASP A 204 17.62 -5.41 10.70
C ASP A 204 17.87 -6.83 10.15
N PRO A 205 18.73 -6.98 9.15
CA PRO A 205 19.07 -8.29 8.61
C PRO A 205 19.65 -9.18 9.72
N VAL A 206 18.98 -10.31 9.98
CA VAL A 206 19.47 -11.37 10.90
C VAL A 206 19.80 -12.60 10.09
N GLN A 207 20.77 -13.37 10.55
CA GLN A 207 20.95 -14.73 10.01
C GLN A 207 19.79 -15.59 10.49
N PRO A 208 18.92 -16.08 9.59
CA PRO A 208 17.76 -16.84 10.02
C PRO A 208 18.15 -18.21 10.56
N ASP A 209 17.64 -18.58 11.71
CA ASP A 209 17.68 -19.95 12.20
C ASP A 209 16.62 -20.77 11.47
N LEU A 210 17.07 -21.63 10.55
CA LEU A 210 16.18 -22.51 9.79
C LEU A 210 15.85 -23.80 10.52
N SER A 211 16.61 -24.16 11.56
CA SER A 211 16.44 -25.42 12.31
C SER A 211 15.20 -25.40 13.20
N GLY A 212 14.82 -24.21 13.71
CA GLY A 212 13.65 -24.01 14.55
C GLY A 212 12.33 -23.80 13.80
N LYS A 213 12.30 -23.95 12.47
CA LYS A 213 11.10 -23.74 11.66
C LYS A 213 10.06 -24.85 11.83
N GLU A 214 8.84 -24.47 12.13
CA GLU A 214 7.66 -25.33 12.19
C GLU A 214 7.07 -25.56 10.77
N ASN A 215 6.33 -26.65 10.59
CA ASN A 215 5.52 -26.89 9.40
C ASN A 215 4.32 -25.91 9.41
N ALA A 216 4.58 -24.67 9.07
CA ALA A 216 3.60 -23.60 9.14
C ALA A 216 3.61 -22.69 7.91
N VAL A 217 2.40 -22.36 7.46
CA VAL A 217 2.10 -21.28 6.50
C VAL A 217 1.62 -20.07 7.28
N LEU A 218 2.14 -18.92 6.96
CA LEU A 218 1.84 -17.66 7.61
C LEU A 218 1.16 -16.70 6.63
N TYR A 219 0.16 -15.99 7.08
CA TYR A 219 -0.36 -14.77 6.48
C TYR A 219 -0.20 -13.63 7.48
N VAL A 220 0.28 -12.49 7.02
CA VAL A 220 0.37 -11.25 7.82
C VAL A 220 -0.28 -10.11 7.07
N GLY A 221 -1.29 -9.49 7.67
CA GLY A 221 -1.93 -8.32 7.10
C GLY A 221 -3.38 -8.14 7.50
N ARG A 222 -4.00 -7.07 7.01
CA ARG A 222 -5.40 -6.77 7.28
C ARG A 222 -6.33 -7.82 6.65
N LEU A 223 -7.26 -8.35 7.44
CA LEU A 223 -8.28 -9.29 6.97
C LEU A 223 -9.39 -8.53 6.23
N ALA A 224 -9.17 -8.28 4.94
CA ALA A 224 -10.05 -7.51 4.07
C ALA A 224 -10.33 -8.25 2.76
N ASP A 225 -11.53 -8.06 2.19
CA ASP A 225 -11.90 -8.67 0.90
C ASP A 225 -10.99 -8.15 -0.23
N SER A 226 -10.83 -6.85 -0.33
CA SER A 226 -9.92 -6.23 -1.31
C SER A 226 -8.92 -5.34 -0.59
N PRO A 227 -7.64 -5.37 -0.98
CA PRO A 227 -7.02 -6.23 -2.00
C PRO A 227 -6.61 -7.62 -1.54
N LYS A 228 -6.69 -7.95 -0.26
CA LYS A 228 -5.98 -9.06 0.40
C LYS A 228 -6.48 -10.46 0.03
N LYS A 229 -7.79 -10.64 -0.20
CA LYS A 229 -8.39 -11.90 -0.67
C LYS A 229 -7.98 -13.14 0.13
N VAL A 230 -8.05 -13.05 1.47
CA VAL A 230 -7.68 -14.14 2.38
C VAL A 230 -8.60 -15.37 2.20
N ASP A 231 -9.82 -15.17 1.70
CA ASP A 231 -10.73 -16.24 1.29
C ASP A 231 -10.10 -17.22 0.28
N ARG A 232 -9.22 -16.73 -0.60
CA ARG A 232 -8.46 -17.58 -1.53
C ARG A 232 -7.49 -18.47 -0.80
N LEU A 233 -6.81 -17.96 0.22
CA LEU A 233 -5.87 -18.73 1.03
C LEU A 233 -6.58 -19.87 1.76
N LEU A 234 -7.76 -19.63 2.33
CA LEU A 234 -8.57 -20.69 2.95
C LEU A 234 -9.00 -21.76 1.93
N ASN A 235 -9.34 -21.37 0.70
CA ASN A 235 -9.63 -22.33 -0.38
C ASN A 235 -8.41 -23.13 -0.82
N VAL A 236 -7.21 -22.54 -0.81
CA VAL A 236 -5.95 -23.24 -1.04
C VAL A 236 -5.68 -24.21 0.11
N TRP A 237 -5.84 -23.75 1.35
CA TRP A 237 -5.63 -24.56 2.56
C TRP A 237 -6.50 -25.80 2.58
N LYS A 238 -7.77 -25.70 2.18
CA LYS A 238 -8.67 -26.85 2.01
C LYS A 238 -8.09 -27.98 1.15
N LYS A 239 -7.23 -27.65 0.17
CA LYS A 239 -6.60 -28.62 -0.72
C LYS A 239 -5.28 -29.15 -0.16
N VAL A 240 -4.57 -28.33 0.61
CA VAL A 240 -3.25 -28.65 1.18
C VAL A 240 -3.38 -29.49 2.44
N GLN A 241 -4.29 -29.15 3.34
CA GLN A 241 -4.47 -29.79 4.64
C GLN A 241 -4.58 -31.32 4.59
N PRO A 242 -5.38 -31.96 3.70
CA PRO A 242 -5.46 -33.43 3.65
C PRO A 242 -4.15 -34.12 3.25
N LEU A 243 -3.27 -33.42 2.56
CA LEU A 243 -1.98 -33.92 2.10
C LEU A 243 -0.87 -33.67 3.15
N HIS A 244 -1.08 -32.69 4.01
CA HIS A 244 -0.11 -32.23 5.01
C HIS A 244 -0.82 -31.95 6.35
N PRO A 245 -1.32 -33.00 7.05
CA PRO A 245 -2.13 -32.83 8.25
C PRO A 245 -1.35 -32.28 9.47
N ASP A 246 -0.03 -32.34 9.42
CA ASP A 246 0.90 -31.81 10.42
C ASP A 246 1.26 -30.33 10.22
N TRP A 247 0.71 -29.68 9.18
CA TRP A 247 0.93 -28.28 8.92
C TRP A 247 -0.13 -27.39 9.57
N HIS A 248 0.27 -26.17 9.90
CA HIS A 248 -0.57 -25.12 10.51
C HIS A 248 -0.67 -23.90 9.59
N LEU A 249 -1.82 -23.24 9.58
CA LEU A 249 -2.04 -21.94 8.93
C LEU A 249 -2.27 -20.88 10.00
N TYR A 250 -1.36 -19.90 10.11
CA TYR A 250 -1.49 -18.75 10.98
C TYR A 250 -1.91 -17.51 10.20
N LEU A 251 -2.98 -16.86 10.64
CA LEU A 251 -3.51 -15.61 10.10
C LEU A 251 -3.30 -14.51 11.14
N VAL A 252 -2.22 -13.73 10.95
CA VAL A 252 -1.82 -12.63 11.84
C VAL A 252 -2.33 -11.31 11.29
N GLY A 253 -3.20 -10.67 12.03
CA GLY A 253 -3.87 -9.43 11.70
C GLY A 253 -5.37 -9.48 12.00
N ASP A 254 -6.02 -8.36 11.75
CA ASP A 254 -7.47 -8.22 11.95
C ASP A 254 -8.09 -7.42 10.79
N GLY A 255 -9.42 -7.33 10.76
CA GLY A 255 -10.12 -6.55 9.75
C GLY A 255 -11.58 -6.92 9.59
N PRO A 256 -12.31 -6.19 8.73
CA PRO A 256 -13.76 -6.33 8.59
C PRO A 256 -14.21 -7.72 8.13
N GLU A 257 -13.32 -8.48 7.49
CA GLU A 257 -13.65 -9.82 6.99
C GLU A 257 -13.35 -10.95 7.98
N ARG A 258 -12.80 -10.69 9.17
CA ARG A 258 -12.44 -11.71 10.14
C ARG A 258 -13.59 -12.71 10.40
N GLY A 259 -14.75 -12.22 10.80
CA GLY A 259 -15.88 -13.10 11.11
C GLY A 259 -16.41 -13.87 9.89
N ASN A 260 -16.29 -13.33 8.66
CA ASN A 260 -16.64 -14.04 7.44
C ASN A 260 -15.65 -15.17 7.14
N LEU A 261 -14.36 -14.93 7.38
CA LEU A 261 -13.29 -15.91 7.18
C LEU A 261 -13.34 -17.04 8.20
N GLU A 262 -13.62 -16.73 9.48
CA GLU A 262 -13.81 -17.74 10.54
C GLU A 262 -14.99 -18.67 10.19
N ARG A 263 -16.17 -18.10 9.84
CA ARG A 263 -17.32 -18.90 9.38
C ARG A 263 -17.01 -19.70 8.11
N MET A 264 -16.19 -19.17 7.21
CA MET A 264 -15.74 -19.90 6.03
C MET A 264 -14.87 -21.09 6.41
N ALA A 265 -13.92 -20.93 7.32
CA ALA A 265 -13.05 -22.00 7.80
C ALA A 265 -13.88 -23.14 8.43
N GLU A 266 -14.84 -22.82 9.30
CA GLU A 266 -15.78 -23.78 9.88
C GLU A 266 -16.60 -24.53 8.80
N ARG A 267 -17.22 -23.81 7.87
CA ARG A 267 -18.00 -24.40 6.78
C ARG A 267 -17.18 -25.32 5.89
N LEU A 268 -15.92 -24.99 5.65
CA LEU A 268 -14.99 -25.80 4.86
C LEU A 268 -14.36 -26.93 5.68
N LYS A 269 -14.65 -27.01 6.99
CA LYS A 269 -14.07 -27.97 7.96
C LYS A 269 -12.54 -27.95 7.92
N LEU A 270 -11.96 -26.72 7.98
CA LEU A 270 -10.52 -26.56 8.02
C LEU A 270 -10.01 -26.83 9.42
N GLU A 271 -8.92 -27.59 9.51
CA GLU A 271 -8.21 -27.88 10.74
C GLU A 271 -6.89 -27.09 10.76
N ASN A 272 -6.31 -26.91 11.94
CA ASN A 272 -5.03 -26.22 12.14
C ASN A 272 -4.98 -24.79 11.54
N VAL A 273 -6.11 -24.09 11.52
CA VAL A 273 -6.19 -22.67 11.13
C VAL A 273 -6.32 -21.81 12.37
N HIS A 274 -5.40 -20.87 12.55
CA HIS A 274 -5.29 -20.02 13.73
C HIS A 274 -5.47 -18.55 13.35
N PHE A 275 -6.53 -17.91 13.87
CA PHE A 275 -6.82 -16.49 13.71
C PHE A 275 -6.24 -15.73 14.91
N GLU A 276 -5.00 -15.25 14.79
CA GLU A 276 -4.21 -14.71 15.90
C GLU A 276 -4.58 -13.28 16.32
N GLY A 277 -5.36 -12.58 15.47
CA GLY A 277 -5.63 -11.17 15.67
C GLY A 277 -4.40 -10.30 15.38
N VAL A 278 -4.42 -9.06 15.88
CA VAL A 278 -3.29 -8.13 15.74
C VAL A 278 -2.20 -8.53 16.74
N GLN A 279 -1.07 -9.00 16.22
CA GLN A 279 0.09 -9.41 16.98
C GLN A 279 1.36 -8.83 16.37
N GLU A 280 2.48 -8.83 17.13
CA GLU A 280 3.81 -8.57 16.58
C GLU A 280 4.19 -9.72 15.62
N PRO A 281 4.47 -9.45 14.33
CA PRO A 281 4.67 -10.52 13.34
C PRO A 281 6.01 -11.25 13.45
N ALA A 282 7.06 -10.64 14.04
CA ALA A 282 8.40 -11.21 14.06
C ALA A 282 8.49 -12.63 14.68
N PRO A 283 7.79 -12.97 15.77
CA PRO A 283 7.77 -14.35 16.30
C PRO A 283 7.18 -15.36 15.29
N TYR A 284 6.17 -14.93 14.51
CA TYR A 284 5.54 -15.79 13.50
C TYR A 284 6.44 -16.01 12.29
N TYR A 285 7.15 -14.96 11.82
CA TYR A 285 8.16 -15.12 10.77
C TYR A 285 9.29 -16.06 11.19
N ARG A 286 9.71 -16.03 12.47
CA ARG A 286 10.75 -16.95 12.97
C ARG A 286 10.31 -18.41 12.88
N LYS A 287 9.07 -18.72 13.25
CA LYS A 287 8.59 -20.11 13.30
C LYS A 287 8.07 -20.64 11.95
N ALA A 288 7.46 -19.82 11.12
CA ALA A 288 6.86 -20.29 9.87
C ALA A 288 7.89 -20.55 8.78
N ARG A 289 7.65 -21.57 7.94
CA ARG A 289 8.45 -21.86 6.74
C ARG A 289 8.02 -21.04 5.54
N ILE A 290 6.72 -20.78 5.39
CA ILE A 290 6.14 -20.17 4.19
C ILE A 290 5.31 -18.97 4.59
N LEU A 291 5.52 -17.82 3.92
CA LEU A 291 4.57 -16.71 3.90
C LEU A 291 3.69 -16.84 2.66
N CYS A 292 2.38 -16.72 2.78
CA CYS A 292 1.47 -16.78 1.65
C CYS A 292 0.68 -15.47 1.48
N LEU A 293 0.71 -14.90 0.25
CA LEU A 293 -0.06 -13.72 -0.12
C LEU A 293 -0.95 -14.01 -1.33
N THR A 294 -2.26 -13.80 -1.16
CA THR A 294 -3.29 -14.05 -2.19
C THR A 294 -3.94 -12.79 -2.72
N SER A 295 -3.29 -11.64 -2.50
CA SER A 295 -3.77 -10.32 -2.86
C SER A 295 -4.03 -10.17 -4.36
N THR A 296 -4.98 -9.31 -4.73
CA THR A 296 -5.26 -8.97 -6.14
C THR A 296 -4.37 -7.87 -6.68
N HIS A 297 -3.83 -7.03 -5.83
CA HIS A 297 -2.87 -5.98 -6.13
C HIS A 297 -2.17 -5.55 -4.85
N GLU A 298 -0.94 -5.13 -4.98
CA GLU A 298 -0.09 -4.57 -3.91
C GLU A 298 0.76 -3.44 -4.50
N GLY A 299 1.33 -2.60 -3.61
CA GLY A 299 2.45 -1.75 -4.00
C GLY A 299 3.76 -2.53 -3.95
N MET A 300 4.42 -2.47 -2.82
CA MET A 300 5.57 -3.30 -2.49
C MET A 300 5.35 -3.82 -1.06
N PRO A 301 4.75 -5.01 -0.91
CA PRO A 301 4.32 -5.50 0.41
C PRO A 301 5.53 -5.78 1.31
N MET A 302 5.65 -4.99 2.37
CA MET A 302 6.77 -5.07 3.34
C MET A 302 6.92 -6.47 3.96
N VAL A 303 5.80 -7.18 4.13
CA VAL A 303 5.75 -8.53 4.70
C VAL A 303 6.58 -9.56 3.91
N ILE A 304 6.85 -9.34 2.61
CA ILE A 304 7.74 -10.20 1.82
C ILE A 304 9.18 -10.03 2.30
N ASN A 305 9.66 -8.80 2.40
CA ASN A 305 11.02 -8.52 2.89
C ASN A 305 11.18 -8.95 4.36
N GLU A 306 10.14 -8.74 5.17
CA GLU A 306 10.08 -9.20 6.55
C GLU A 306 10.23 -10.73 6.64
N ALA A 307 9.46 -11.47 5.85
CA ALA A 307 9.55 -12.93 5.78
C ALA A 307 10.94 -13.42 5.35
N LEU A 308 11.49 -12.82 4.29
CA LEU A 308 12.84 -13.14 3.79
C LEU A 308 13.92 -12.89 4.85
N SER A 309 13.80 -11.80 5.63
CA SER A 309 14.74 -11.49 6.73
C SER A 309 14.78 -12.57 7.81
N TYR A 310 13.71 -13.34 7.95
CA TYR A 310 13.61 -14.45 8.90
C TYR A 310 13.69 -15.83 8.25
N GLY A 311 14.05 -15.94 6.97
CA GLY A 311 14.12 -17.22 6.25
C GLY A 311 12.75 -17.90 6.07
N CYS A 312 11.68 -17.14 6.03
CA CYS A 312 10.34 -17.59 5.67
C CYS A 312 10.16 -17.40 4.16
N VAL A 313 9.87 -18.47 3.42
CA VAL A 313 9.79 -18.42 1.95
C VAL A 313 8.48 -17.78 1.49
N PRO A 314 8.52 -16.66 0.76
CA PRO A 314 7.30 -16.05 0.26
C PRO A 314 6.72 -16.83 -0.93
N VAL A 315 5.44 -17.12 -0.88
CA VAL A 315 4.62 -17.64 -1.99
C VAL A 315 3.52 -16.63 -2.27
N VAL A 316 3.54 -16.01 -3.42
CA VAL A 316 2.66 -14.89 -3.74
C VAL A 316 1.92 -15.12 -5.06
N PHE A 317 0.71 -14.60 -5.19
CA PHE A 317 0.04 -14.53 -6.48
C PHE A 317 0.74 -13.47 -7.33
N ASN A 318 1.02 -13.80 -8.59
CA ASN A 318 1.60 -12.87 -9.57
C ASN A 318 0.53 -11.85 -10.01
N SER A 319 0.22 -10.90 -9.11
CA SER A 319 -0.87 -9.94 -9.24
C SER A 319 -0.41 -8.48 -9.13
N PHE A 320 0.90 -8.24 -8.99
CA PHE A 320 1.51 -6.91 -8.92
C PHE A 320 2.93 -6.95 -9.48
N HIS A 321 3.32 -5.93 -10.24
CA HIS A 321 4.59 -5.94 -10.99
C HIS A 321 5.84 -5.90 -10.10
N ALA A 322 5.78 -5.28 -8.91
CA ALA A 322 6.92 -5.28 -7.99
C ALA A 322 7.28 -6.67 -7.45
N ALA A 323 6.43 -7.71 -7.64
CA ALA A 323 6.77 -9.07 -7.26
C ALA A 323 8.05 -9.57 -7.96
N GLU A 324 8.29 -9.15 -9.21
CA GLU A 324 9.48 -9.52 -9.98
C GLU A 324 10.76 -8.90 -9.43
N ASP A 325 10.68 -7.68 -8.88
CA ASP A 325 11.83 -7.03 -8.23
C ASP A 325 12.13 -7.66 -6.85
N MET A 326 11.10 -8.16 -6.15
CA MET A 326 11.23 -8.74 -4.80
C MET A 326 11.59 -10.22 -4.81
N LEU A 327 11.17 -10.94 -5.83
CA LEU A 327 11.30 -12.40 -5.97
C LEU A 327 11.78 -12.71 -7.40
N PRO A 328 13.07 -12.47 -7.71
CA PRO A 328 13.59 -12.60 -9.08
C PRO A 328 13.64 -14.04 -9.59
N ASP A 329 13.74 -15.01 -8.68
CA ASP A 329 13.77 -16.45 -9.02
C ASP A 329 12.36 -17.04 -8.88
N ARG A 330 11.81 -17.55 -9.97
CA ARG A 330 10.46 -18.15 -10.06
C ARG A 330 10.54 -19.68 -10.08
#